data_1e029f11713bace777af8c071a0b95b8
#
_entry.id   1e029f11713bace777af8c071a0b95b8
#
_cell.length_a   1.000
_cell.length_b   1.000
_cell.length_c   1.000
_cell.angle_alpha   90.00
_cell.angle_beta   90.00
_cell.angle_gamma   90.00
#
_symmetry.space_group_name_H-M   'P 1'
#
loop_
_entity.id
_entity.type
_entity.pdbx_description
1 polymer ?
#
loop_
_entity_poly.entity_id
_entity_poly.type
_entity_poly.pdbx_seq_one_letter_code
_entity_poly.pdbx_strand_id
1 'polypeptide(L)'
;MPYITFTTTKTLTLNQEKALKESAGQLISILPNKKEENLMIHIEDNQVMYFRGQEMECMKISCQLFHTTDYQYKKEFAEKLLKEIERITKIPVEQQYLSIQEFESQLEIKNKRILVIC
;
A
#
# COMPACT_ATOMS: atom_id res chain seq x y z
N MET A 1 -2.49 0.63 -13.15
CA MET A 1 -3.26 0.24 -11.95
C MET A 1 -2.34 0.13 -10.76
N PRO A 2 -2.51 0.96 -9.72
CA PRO A 2 -1.70 0.79 -8.53
C PRO A 2 -2.13 -0.45 -7.74
N TYR A 3 -1.16 -1.08 -7.09
CA TYR A 3 -1.41 -2.27 -6.29
C TYR A 3 -0.66 -2.11 -4.97
N ILE A 4 -1.39 -2.16 -3.85
CA ILE A 4 -0.81 -2.02 -2.52
C ILE A 4 -1.07 -3.28 -1.71
N THR A 5 -0.01 -3.86 -1.15
CA THR A 5 -0.11 -5.00 -0.25
C THR A 5 0.33 -4.57 1.14
N PHE A 6 -0.53 -4.84 2.13
CA PHE A 6 -0.21 -4.66 3.54
C PHE A 6 0.04 -6.04 4.15
N THR A 7 1.23 -6.28 4.67
CA THR A 7 1.58 -7.55 5.30
C THR A 7 2.01 -7.28 6.73
N THR A 8 1.37 -7.94 7.69
CA THR A 8 1.63 -7.67 9.11
C THR A 8 1.58 -8.94 9.94
N THR A 9 2.33 -8.93 11.05
CA THR A 9 2.27 -9.99 12.07
C THR A 9 0.99 -9.92 12.88
N LYS A 10 0.40 -8.73 12.99
CA LYS A 10 -0.76 -8.49 13.83
C LYS A 10 -2.02 -9.08 13.19
N THR A 11 -2.92 -9.61 14.02
CA THR A 11 -4.24 -10.00 13.55
C THR A 11 -5.12 -8.76 13.54
N LEU A 12 -5.65 -8.42 12.37
CA LEU A 12 -6.46 -7.22 12.20
C LEU A 12 -7.94 -7.53 12.35
N THR A 13 -8.68 -6.59 12.93
CA THR A 13 -10.14 -6.67 12.96
C THR A 13 -10.68 -6.25 11.60
N LEU A 14 -11.94 -6.60 11.34
CA LEU A 14 -12.60 -6.17 10.10
C LEU A 14 -12.63 -4.65 9.98
N ASN A 15 -12.84 -3.94 11.10
CA ASN A 15 -12.85 -2.47 11.09
C ASN A 15 -11.47 -1.91 10.73
N GLN A 16 -10.40 -2.54 11.21
CA GLN A 16 -9.04 -2.12 10.86
C GLN A 16 -8.76 -2.35 9.39
N GLU A 17 -9.18 -3.48 8.84
CA GLU A 17 -9.01 -3.77 7.41
C GLU A 17 -9.74 -2.73 6.56
N LYS A 18 -10.98 -2.40 6.92
CA LYS A 18 -11.77 -1.39 6.20
C LYS A 18 -11.12 -0.01 6.30
N ALA A 19 -10.60 0.34 7.47
CA ALA A 19 -9.94 1.63 7.66
C ALA A 19 -8.66 1.73 6.81
N LEU A 20 -7.88 0.66 6.71
CA LEU A 20 -6.70 0.63 5.84
C LEU A 20 -7.10 0.83 4.38
N LYS A 21 -8.15 0.15 3.95
CA LYS A 21 -8.66 0.28 2.58
C LYS A 21 -9.10 1.72 2.29
N GLU A 22 -9.83 2.34 3.20
CA GLU A 22 -10.29 3.71 3.04
C GLU A 22 -9.13 4.70 3.00
N SER A 23 -8.18 4.57 3.92
CA SER A 23 -7.03 5.47 3.97
C SER A 23 -6.19 5.36 2.70
N ALA A 24 -5.89 4.15 2.24
CA ALA A 24 -5.14 3.95 1.02
C ALA A 24 -5.89 4.52 -0.19
N GLY A 25 -7.20 4.30 -0.25
CA GLY A 25 -8.03 4.80 -1.34
C GLY A 25 -8.04 6.33 -1.43
N GLN A 26 -8.12 7.00 -0.27
CA GLN A 26 -8.09 8.46 -0.24
C GLN A 26 -6.70 9.00 -0.56
N LEU A 27 -5.66 8.38 -0.01
CA LEU A 27 -4.30 8.89 -0.16
C LEU A 27 -3.71 8.62 -1.53
N ILE A 28 -4.19 7.61 -2.26
CA ILE A 28 -3.62 7.27 -3.56
C ILE A 28 -3.70 8.44 -4.55
N SER A 29 -4.69 9.31 -4.38
CA SER A 29 -4.87 10.47 -5.26
C SER A 29 -3.81 11.56 -5.07
N ILE A 30 -2.98 11.45 -4.02
CA ILE A 30 -1.79 12.31 -3.89
C ILE A 30 -0.84 12.06 -5.06
N LEU A 31 -0.80 10.81 -5.53
CA LEU A 31 0.01 10.47 -6.68
C LEU A 31 -0.73 10.90 -7.96
N PRO A 32 -0.09 11.71 -8.82
CA PRO A 32 -0.76 12.21 -10.02
C PRO A 32 -1.32 11.08 -10.89
N ASN A 33 -2.54 11.27 -11.35
CA ASN A 33 -3.24 10.34 -12.24
C ASN A 33 -3.56 8.98 -11.62
N LYS A 34 -3.52 8.86 -10.29
CA LYS A 34 -3.93 7.64 -9.59
C LYS A 34 -5.27 7.87 -8.90
N LYS A 35 -6.13 6.86 -8.95
CA LYS A 35 -7.49 6.94 -8.40
C LYS A 35 -7.84 5.68 -7.66
N GLU A 36 -8.67 5.80 -6.64
CA GLU A 36 -9.13 4.65 -5.86
C GLU A 36 -9.82 3.60 -6.74
N GLU A 37 -10.59 4.01 -7.73
CA GLU A 37 -11.31 3.06 -8.59
C GLU A 37 -10.39 2.13 -9.38
N ASN A 38 -9.12 2.49 -9.53
CA ASN A 38 -8.13 1.67 -10.21
C ASN A 38 -7.14 1.02 -9.26
N LEU A 39 -7.34 1.17 -7.96
CA LEU A 39 -6.43 0.67 -6.93
C LEU A 39 -6.82 -0.74 -6.51
N MET A 40 -5.85 -1.65 -6.53
CA MET A 40 -6.02 -2.98 -5.94
C MET A 40 -5.32 -3.01 -4.60
N ILE A 41 -6.01 -3.52 -3.57
CA ILE A 41 -5.47 -3.61 -2.22
C ILE A 41 -5.54 -5.07 -1.77
N HIS A 42 -4.43 -5.56 -1.23
CA HIS A 42 -4.34 -6.89 -0.64
C HIS A 42 -3.86 -6.75 0.80
N ILE A 43 -4.53 -7.39 1.74
CA ILE A 43 -4.17 -7.37 3.16
C ILE A 43 -3.85 -8.78 3.59
N GLU A 44 -2.62 -8.97 4.09
CA GLU A 44 -2.14 -10.24 4.62
C GLU A 44 -1.80 -10.04 6.09
N ASP A 45 -2.71 -10.40 6.98
CA ASP A 45 -2.47 -10.27 8.41
C ASP A 45 -2.02 -11.60 9.03
N ASN A 46 -1.69 -11.58 10.30
CA ASN A 46 -1.30 -12.77 11.08
C ASN A 46 -0.15 -13.56 10.43
N GLN A 47 0.85 -12.85 9.91
CA GLN A 47 1.98 -13.46 9.23
C GLN A 47 3.17 -13.63 10.18
N VAL A 48 4.07 -14.55 9.84
CA VAL A 48 5.32 -14.73 10.58
C VAL A 48 6.35 -13.80 9.99
N MET A 49 6.79 -12.82 10.78
CA MET A 49 7.74 -11.81 10.32
C MET A 49 8.68 -11.43 11.45
N TYR A 50 9.92 -11.15 11.09
CA TYR A 50 10.93 -10.63 12.03
C TYR A 50 11.39 -9.28 11.54
N PHE A 51 11.54 -8.35 12.45
CA PHE A 51 11.99 -7.00 12.13
C PHE A 51 13.19 -6.65 13.01
N ARG A 52 14.28 -6.25 12.36
CA ARG A 52 15.55 -5.96 13.06
C ARG A 52 16.05 -7.15 13.91
N GLY A 53 15.85 -8.37 13.39
CA GLY A 53 16.27 -9.58 14.05
C GLY A 53 15.40 -10.03 15.20
N GLN A 54 14.24 -9.40 15.41
CA GLN A 54 13.36 -9.71 16.53
C GLN A 54 11.94 -9.99 16.05
N GLU A 55 11.26 -10.84 16.80
CA GLU A 55 9.83 -11.06 16.63
C GLU A 55 9.10 -9.90 17.29
N MET A 56 8.38 -9.11 16.49
CA MET A 56 7.63 -7.96 17.00
C MET A 56 6.50 -7.62 16.06
N GLU A 57 5.55 -6.81 16.54
CA GLU A 57 4.51 -6.30 15.67
C GLU A 57 5.16 -5.38 14.63
N CYS A 58 4.94 -5.69 13.35
CA CYS A 58 5.50 -4.90 12.26
C CYS A 58 4.60 -5.00 11.04
N MET A 59 4.82 -4.11 10.10
CA MET A 59 4.07 -4.11 8.84
C MET A 59 4.96 -3.76 7.67
N LYS A 60 4.83 -4.53 6.61
CA LYS A 60 5.46 -4.24 5.32
C LYS A 60 4.38 -3.75 4.36
N ILE A 61 4.61 -2.61 3.75
CA ILE A 61 3.71 -2.04 2.75
C ILE A 61 4.44 -2.04 1.41
N SER A 62 3.90 -2.76 0.45
CA SER A 62 4.48 -2.85 -0.88
C SER A 62 3.55 -2.14 -1.85
N CYS A 63 4.05 -1.09 -2.49
CA CYS A 63 3.29 -0.32 -3.48
C CYS A 63 3.88 -0.54 -4.85
N GLN A 64 3.07 -1.02 -5.78
CA GLN A 64 3.47 -1.19 -7.18
C GLN A 64 2.72 -0.15 -7.99
N LEU A 65 3.46 0.68 -8.69
CA LEU A 65 2.90 1.78 -9.47
C LEU A 65 3.29 1.63 -10.93
N PHE A 66 2.43 2.12 -11.77
CA PHE A 66 2.66 2.20 -13.19
C PHE A 66 3.14 3.62 -13.52
N HIS A 67 4.19 3.73 -14.30
CA HIS A 67 4.91 4.97 -14.63
C HIS A 67 5.70 5.55 -13.47
N THR A 68 6.58 6.48 -13.81
CA THR A 68 7.42 7.21 -12.86
C THR A 68 6.65 8.39 -12.29
N THR A 69 6.71 8.53 -10.98
CA THR A 69 6.10 9.64 -10.27
C THR A 69 7.20 10.45 -9.59
N ASP A 70 7.08 11.78 -9.57
CA ASP A 70 8.04 12.64 -8.91
C ASP A 70 8.17 12.28 -7.44
N TYR A 71 9.40 12.34 -6.93
CA TYR A 71 9.72 11.91 -5.58
C TYR A 71 8.89 12.62 -4.52
N GLN A 72 8.63 13.90 -4.68
CA GLN A 72 7.89 14.67 -3.67
C GLN A 72 6.49 14.12 -3.41
N TYR A 73 5.80 13.64 -4.45
CA TYR A 73 4.48 13.04 -4.29
C TYR A 73 4.56 11.69 -3.62
N LYS A 74 5.55 10.89 -3.97
CA LYS A 74 5.76 9.58 -3.33
C LYS A 74 6.09 9.75 -1.85
N LYS A 75 6.91 10.74 -1.52
CA LYS A 75 7.26 11.04 -0.14
C LYS A 75 6.03 11.45 0.68
N GLU A 76 5.21 12.35 0.15
CA GLU A 76 4.00 12.78 0.84
C GLU A 76 3.03 11.62 1.04
N PHE A 77 2.82 10.83 0.01
CA PHE A 77 1.95 9.66 0.07
C PHE A 77 2.45 8.67 1.14
N ALA A 78 3.74 8.36 1.11
CA ALA A 78 4.32 7.40 2.06
C ALA A 78 4.21 7.90 3.49
N GLU A 79 4.57 9.15 3.74
CA GLU A 79 4.53 9.70 5.10
C GLU A 79 3.11 9.68 5.67
N LYS A 80 2.13 10.08 4.87
CA LYS A 80 0.73 10.09 5.32
C LYS A 80 0.19 8.69 5.52
N LEU A 81 0.55 7.75 4.64
CA LEU A 81 0.08 6.38 4.75
C LEU A 81 0.66 5.70 6.01
N LEU A 82 1.95 5.89 6.27
CA LEU A 82 2.58 5.30 7.46
C LEU A 82 1.92 5.82 8.75
N LYS A 83 1.59 7.11 8.80
CA LYS A 83 0.91 7.69 9.95
C LYS A 83 -0.50 7.14 10.12
N GLU A 84 -1.22 6.95 9.03
CA GLU A 84 -2.57 6.36 9.08
C GLU A 84 -2.52 4.91 9.54
N ILE A 85 -1.53 4.14 9.09
CA ILE A 85 -1.33 2.77 9.55
C ILE A 85 -1.10 2.74 11.06
N GLU A 86 -0.26 3.63 11.57
CA GLU A 86 -0.03 3.71 13.01
C GLU A 86 -1.31 4.04 13.77
N ARG A 87 -2.08 4.98 13.28
CA ARG A 87 -3.35 5.35 13.90
C ARG A 87 -4.32 4.17 13.95
N ILE A 88 -4.42 3.43 12.85
CA ILE A 88 -5.39 2.34 12.70
C ILE A 88 -4.94 1.09 13.46
N THR A 89 -3.68 0.69 13.30
CA THR A 89 -3.21 -0.61 13.79
C THR A 89 -2.42 -0.52 15.10
N LYS A 90 -2.01 0.67 15.49
CA LYS A 90 -1.12 0.93 16.64
C LYS A 90 0.29 0.40 16.45
N ILE A 91 0.64 -0.01 15.21
CA ILE A 91 2.01 -0.38 14.88
C ILE A 91 2.79 0.92 14.65
N PRO A 92 3.83 1.22 15.46
CA PRO A 92 4.57 2.47 15.31
C PRO A 92 5.21 2.60 13.92
N VAL A 93 5.37 3.84 13.45
CA VAL A 93 6.01 4.10 12.15
C VAL A 93 7.39 3.44 12.07
N GLU A 94 8.13 3.40 13.19
CA GLU A 94 9.47 2.80 13.25
C GLU A 94 9.46 1.29 13.02
N GLN A 95 8.30 0.65 13.09
CA GLN A 95 8.13 -0.78 12.87
C GLN A 95 7.41 -1.06 11.55
N GLN A 96 7.39 -0.08 10.67
CA GLN A 96 6.80 -0.20 9.33
C GLN A 96 7.88 -0.04 8.27
N TYR A 97 7.73 -0.80 7.18
CA TYR A 97 8.62 -0.71 6.03
C TYR A 97 7.77 -0.55 4.78
N LEU A 98 7.96 0.56 4.08
CA LEU A 98 7.22 0.83 2.85
C LEU A 98 8.18 0.91 1.68
N SER A 99 7.86 0.19 0.61
CA SER A 99 8.61 0.25 -0.63
C SER A 99 7.67 0.59 -1.78
N ILE A 100 8.20 1.32 -2.75
CA ILE A 100 7.46 1.68 -3.95
C ILE A 100 8.27 1.18 -5.14
N GLN A 101 7.63 0.35 -5.98
CA GLN A 101 8.20 -0.12 -7.23
C GLN A 101 7.41 0.49 -8.38
N GLU A 102 8.13 0.99 -9.38
CA GLU A 102 7.53 1.59 -10.56
C GLU A 102 7.80 0.71 -11.77
N PHE A 103 6.76 0.47 -12.57
CA PHE A 103 6.84 -0.37 -13.75
C PHE A 103 6.53 0.43 -15.00
N GLU A 104 7.20 0.10 -16.11
CA GLU A 104 6.98 0.77 -17.37
C GLU A 104 5.64 0.40 -18.01
N SER A 105 5.18 -0.82 -17.74
CA SER A 105 3.91 -1.27 -18.31
C SER A 105 3.20 -2.24 -17.36
N GLN A 106 1.88 -2.25 -17.44
CA GLN A 106 1.02 -3.20 -16.75
C GLN A 106 0.01 -3.74 -17.75
N LEU A 107 -0.48 -4.95 -17.46
CA LEU A 107 -1.55 -5.56 -18.25
C LEU A 107 -2.81 -5.59 -17.41
N GLU A 108 -3.92 -5.18 -18.01
CA GLU A 108 -5.23 -5.32 -17.37
C GLU A 108 -6.27 -5.69 -18.41
N ILE A 109 -7.38 -6.22 -17.95
CA ILE A 109 -8.49 -6.58 -18.83
C ILE A 109 -9.66 -5.66 -18.55
N LYS A 110 -10.08 -4.91 -19.58
CA LYS A 110 -11.29 -4.08 -19.54
C LYS A 110 -12.18 -4.46 -20.71
N ASN A 111 -13.47 -4.63 -20.43
CA ASN A 111 -14.44 -4.98 -21.47
C ASN A 111 -13.99 -6.21 -22.27
N LYS A 112 -13.44 -7.22 -21.58
CA LYS A 112 -12.93 -8.47 -22.19
C LYS A 112 -11.76 -8.26 -23.15
N ARG A 113 -11.07 -7.12 -23.05
CA ARG A 113 -9.85 -6.85 -23.82
C ARG A 113 -8.66 -6.74 -22.88
N ILE A 114 -7.52 -7.25 -23.35
CA ILE A 114 -6.26 -7.09 -22.62
C ILE A 114 -5.66 -5.76 -23.07
N LEU A 115 -5.40 -4.89 -22.07
CA LEU A 115 -4.80 -3.59 -22.32
C LEU A 115 -3.39 -3.59 -21.77
N VAL A 116 -2.44 -3.09 -22.55
CA VAL A 116 -1.09 -2.80 -22.08
C VAL A 116 -1.08 -1.33 -21.70
N ILE A 117 -0.81 -1.07 -20.44
CA ILE A 117 -0.73 0.30 -19.91
C ILE A 117 0.75 0.64 -19.83
N CYS A 118 1.20 1.56 -20.68
CA CYS A 118 2.61 1.93 -20.76
C CYS A 118 2.88 3.30 -20.17
#